data_06c16890f8e0e31f6f9ada77d9411655
#
_entry.id   06c16890f8e0e31f6f9ada77d9411655
#
_cell.length_a   1.000
_cell.length_b   1.000
_cell.length_c   1.000
_cell.angle_alpha   90.00
_cell.angle_beta   90.00
_cell.angle_gamma   90.00
#
_symmetry.space_group_name_H-M   'P 1'
#
loop_
_entity.id
_entity.type
_entity.pdbx_description
1 polymer ?
#
loop_
_entity_poly.entity_id
_entity_poly.type
_entity_poly.pdbx_seq_one_letter_code
_entity_poly.pdbx_strand_id
1 'polypeptide(L)'
;MSIIITDLCKTFDDNEVLKNVNITLKDNSIYCLMGTSGIGKTTLLRILMGLEHADSGSISGIDIKSVSCMFQENRLIPDLSAIDNVRIVLRGKPNRQEIRNNLLSILPDDSLDMPVNSLSGGMKRRVALARALS
;
A
#
# COMPACT_ATOMS: atom_id res chain seq x y z
N MET A 1 12.80 -2.42 -14.78
CA MET A 1 12.33 -1.11 -15.27
C MET A 1 12.41 -0.14 -14.10
N SER A 2 12.82 1.10 -14.25
CA SER A 2 12.89 2.05 -13.13
C SER A 2 11.68 2.98 -13.15
N ILE A 3 11.20 3.40 -11.96
CA ILE A 3 10.21 4.46 -11.87
C ILE A 3 10.96 5.79 -11.95
N ILE A 4 10.58 6.65 -12.88
CA ILE A 4 11.19 7.95 -13.08
C ILE A 4 10.12 9.02 -12.86
N ILE A 5 10.42 9.94 -11.95
CA ILE A 5 9.61 11.11 -11.63
C ILE A 5 10.38 12.33 -12.14
N THR A 6 9.73 13.17 -12.95
CA THR A 6 10.35 14.35 -13.56
C THR A 6 9.50 15.59 -13.31
N ASP A 7 10.10 16.62 -12.73
CA ASP A 7 9.54 17.96 -12.49
C ASP A 7 8.13 17.93 -11.83
N LEU A 8 7.93 16.97 -10.92
CA LEU A 8 6.63 16.75 -10.30
C LEU A 8 6.30 17.90 -9.33
N CYS A 9 5.16 18.55 -9.55
CA CYS A 9 4.65 19.61 -8.70
C CYS A 9 3.24 19.28 -8.19
N LYS A 10 2.97 19.72 -6.95
CA LYS A 10 1.63 19.64 -6.35
C LYS A 10 1.41 20.81 -5.39
N THR A 11 0.29 21.50 -5.58
CA THR A 11 -0.17 22.59 -4.72
C THR A 11 -1.55 22.23 -4.16
N PHE A 12 -1.80 22.53 -2.92
CA PHE A 12 -3.12 22.48 -2.30
C PHE A 12 -3.46 23.91 -1.82
N ASP A 13 -4.57 24.43 -2.31
CA ASP A 13 -4.92 25.84 -2.16
C ASP A 13 -3.72 26.72 -2.59
N ASP A 14 -3.14 27.54 -1.74
CA ASP A 14 -1.96 28.35 -2.05
C ASP A 14 -0.65 27.75 -1.53
N ASN A 15 -0.68 26.52 -1.03
CA ASN A 15 0.49 25.85 -0.46
C ASN A 15 1.12 24.85 -1.44
N GLU A 16 2.27 25.19 -1.97
CA GLU A 16 3.05 24.31 -2.85
C GLU A 16 3.78 23.23 -2.04
N VAL A 17 3.24 22.00 -2.09
CA VAL A 17 3.69 20.86 -1.29
C VAL A 17 4.81 20.06 -1.98
N LEU A 18 4.75 19.95 -3.30
CA LEU A 18 5.82 19.35 -4.10
C LEU A 18 6.30 20.37 -5.14
N LYS A 19 7.62 20.57 -5.19
CA LYS A 19 8.29 21.55 -6.06
C LYS A 19 9.32 20.87 -6.94
N ASN A 20 9.04 20.73 -8.23
CA ASN A 20 9.97 20.18 -9.22
C ASN A 20 10.71 18.92 -8.72
N VAL A 21 9.97 17.98 -8.18
CA VAL A 21 10.54 16.75 -7.61
C VAL A 21 11.04 15.85 -8.73
N ASN A 22 12.33 15.51 -8.68
CA ASN A 22 13.02 14.65 -9.64
C ASN A 22 13.62 13.46 -8.90
N ILE A 23 13.14 12.24 -9.16
CA ILE A 23 13.56 11.01 -8.49
C ILE A 23 13.59 9.85 -9.48
N THR A 24 14.63 9.02 -9.39
CA THR A 24 14.68 7.72 -10.08
C THR A 24 14.73 6.61 -9.04
N LEU A 25 13.73 5.72 -9.08
CA LEU A 25 13.66 4.54 -8.22
C LEU A 25 13.95 3.30 -9.08
N LYS A 26 15.04 2.60 -8.74
CA LYS A 26 15.45 1.37 -9.46
C LYS A 26 14.60 0.19 -9.02
N ASP A 27 14.35 -0.76 -9.93
CA ASP A 27 13.71 -2.03 -9.62
C ASP A 27 14.47 -2.83 -8.55
N ASN A 28 13.76 -3.71 -7.89
CA ASN A 28 14.29 -4.62 -6.87
C ASN A 28 15.07 -3.90 -5.76
N SER A 29 14.66 -2.69 -5.42
CA SER A 29 15.29 -1.87 -4.40
C SER A 29 14.26 -1.44 -3.35
N ILE A 30 14.74 -1.24 -2.12
CA ILE A 30 13.94 -0.68 -1.02
C ILE A 30 14.37 0.78 -0.83
N TYR A 31 13.41 1.69 -0.83
CA TYR A 31 13.62 3.10 -0.60
C TYR A 31 12.93 3.56 0.67
N CYS A 32 13.58 4.45 1.41
CA CYS A 32 13.02 5.09 2.58
C CYS A 32 12.85 6.59 2.30
N LEU A 33 11.60 7.07 2.40
CA LEU A 33 11.29 8.49 2.26
C LEU A 33 11.23 9.15 3.63
N MET A 34 12.24 9.95 3.95
CA MET A 34 12.37 10.64 5.24
C MET A 34 12.21 12.16 5.10
N GLY A 35 11.87 12.80 6.18
CA GLY A 35 11.70 14.26 6.27
C GLY A 35 10.71 14.65 7.35
N THR A 36 10.64 15.95 7.64
CA THR A 36 9.73 16.51 8.64
C THR A 36 8.25 16.26 8.28
N SER A 37 7.37 16.35 9.29
CA SER A 37 5.92 16.26 9.04
C SER A 37 5.47 17.42 8.14
N GLY A 38 4.56 17.13 7.21
CA GLY A 38 4.02 18.14 6.29
C GLY A 38 4.86 18.42 5.04
N ILE A 39 6.07 17.86 4.87
CA ILE A 39 6.96 18.14 3.71
C ILE A 39 6.49 17.51 2.38
N GLY A 40 5.33 16.85 2.35
CA GLY A 40 4.80 16.29 1.10
C GLY A 40 5.04 14.79 0.89
N LYS A 41 5.63 14.04 1.84
CA LYS A 41 5.87 12.59 1.71
C LYS A 41 4.62 11.80 1.38
N THR A 42 3.55 12.02 2.14
CA THR A 42 2.26 11.36 1.93
C THR A 42 1.64 11.74 0.60
N THR A 43 1.78 12.99 0.18
CA THR A 43 1.30 13.48 -1.11
C THR A 43 2.01 12.79 -2.26
N LEU A 44 3.33 12.68 -2.21
CA LEU A 44 4.13 11.97 -3.22
C LEU A 44 3.70 10.49 -3.31
N LEU A 45 3.57 9.80 -2.17
CA LEU A 45 3.11 8.40 -2.15
C LEU A 45 1.69 8.26 -2.70
N ARG A 46 0.76 9.18 -2.37
CA ARG A 46 -0.61 9.16 -2.91
C ARG A 46 -0.64 9.34 -4.42
N ILE A 47 0.23 10.19 -4.97
CA ILE A 47 0.36 10.36 -6.42
C ILE A 47 0.90 9.08 -7.06
N LEU A 48 1.95 8.46 -6.50
CA LEU A 48 2.48 7.18 -6.99
C LEU A 48 1.47 6.03 -6.95
N MET A 49 0.54 6.06 -5.98
CA MET A 49 -0.55 5.09 -5.86
C MET A 49 -1.77 5.42 -6.76
N GLY A 50 -1.75 6.53 -7.51
CA GLY A 50 -2.88 6.99 -8.30
C GLY A 50 -4.08 7.48 -7.47
N LEU A 51 -3.89 7.80 -6.19
CA LEU A 51 -4.91 8.33 -5.28
C LEU A 51 -4.98 9.85 -5.27
N GLU A 52 -4.03 10.51 -5.92
CA GLU A 52 -3.94 11.96 -6.05
C GLU A 52 -3.32 12.27 -7.43
N HIS A 53 -3.67 13.43 -8.00
CA HIS A 53 -3.10 13.91 -9.26
C HIS A 53 -2.02 14.96 -9.01
N ALA A 54 -0.91 14.87 -9.73
CA ALA A 54 0.05 15.96 -9.80
C ALA A 54 -0.52 17.13 -10.63
N ASP A 55 -0.12 18.35 -10.32
CA ASP A 55 -0.53 19.53 -11.09
C ASP A 55 0.33 19.67 -12.35
N SER A 56 1.61 19.26 -12.27
CA SER A 56 2.52 19.20 -13.42
C SER A 56 3.61 18.16 -13.20
N GLY A 57 4.42 17.93 -14.23
CA GLY A 57 5.45 16.91 -14.26
C GLY A 57 4.95 15.58 -14.81
N SER A 58 5.80 14.55 -14.71
CA SER A 58 5.47 13.22 -15.23
C SER A 58 6.01 12.10 -14.36
N ILE A 59 5.35 10.96 -14.39
CA ILE A 59 5.79 9.71 -13.78
C ILE A 59 5.75 8.61 -14.84
N SER A 60 6.85 7.89 -14.98
CA SER A 60 6.95 6.77 -15.92
C SER A 60 7.52 5.52 -15.23
N GLY A 61 7.33 4.35 -15.85
CA GLY A 61 7.84 3.08 -15.33
C GLY A 61 7.01 2.47 -14.19
N ILE A 62 5.80 2.97 -13.93
CA ILE A 62 4.89 2.42 -12.93
C ILE A 62 3.54 2.07 -13.59
N ASP A 63 3.03 0.88 -13.33
CA ASP A 63 1.64 0.53 -13.62
C ASP A 63 0.83 0.64 -12.32
N ILE A 64 0.00 1.66 -12.22
CA ILE A 64 -0.83 1.95 -11.03
C ILE A 64 -1.70 0.73 -10.66
N LYS A 65 -2.12 -0.08 -11.64
CA LYS A 65 -2.93 -1.28 -11.39
C LYS A 65 -2.15 -2.40 -10.68
N SER A 66 -0.83 -2.36 -10.71
CA SER A 66 0.07 -3.30 -10.05
C SER A 66 0.63 -2.77 -8.72
N VAL A 67 0.27 -1.55 -8.33
CA VAL A 67 0.72 -0.95 -7.07
C VAL A 67 -0.09 -1.51 -5.90
N SER A 68 0.61 -2.07 -4.93
CA SER A 68 0.05 -2.44 -3.64
C SER A 68 0.46 -1.45 -2.58
N CYS A 69 -0.41 -1.19 -1.60
CA CYS A 69 -0.09 -0.28 -0.51
C CYS A 69 -0.60 -0.78 0.84
N MET A 70 0.14 -0.42 1.87
CA MET A 70 -0.26 -0.61 3.26
C MET A 70 -0.32 0.75 3.95
N PHE A 71 -1.52 1.16 4.34
CA PHE A 71 -1.75 2.43 5.03
C PHE A 71 -1.30 2.35 6.50
N GLN A 72 -1.14 3.50 7.14
CA GLN A 72 -0.86 3.58 8.57
C GLN A 72 -1.97 2.91 9.39
N GLU A 73 -3.22 3.13 9.00
CA GLU A 73 -4.38 2.37 9.46
C GLU A 73 -4.49 1.07 8.66
N ASN A 74 -4.83 -0.04 9.30
CA ASN A 74 -4.85 -1.35 8.62
C ASN A 74 -5.94 -1.46 7.55
N ARG A 75 -7.02 -0.65 7.65
CA ARG A 75 -8.16 -0.63 6.71
C ARG A 75 -8.70 -2.02 6.38
N LEU A 76 -8.73 -2.89 7.38
CA LEU A 76 -9.35 -4.20 7.27
C LEU A 76 -10.87 -4.06 7.44
N ILE A 77 -11.61 -5.01 6.87
CA ILE A 77 -13.06 -5.12 7.09
C ILE A 77 -13.25 -5.87 8.43
N PRO A 78 -13.78 -5.21 9.47
CA PRO A 78 -13.70 -5.70 10.86
C PRO A 78 -14.38 -7.05 11.07
N ASP A 79 -15.50 -7.30 10.41
CA ASP A 79 -16.33 -8.49 10.59
C ASP A 79 -15.93 -9.66 9.69
N LEU A 80 -14.99 -9.46 8.78
CA LEU A 80 -14.42 -10.52 7.97
C LEU A 80 -13.23 -11.17 8.66
N SER A 81 -13.04 -12.46 8.37
CA SER A 81 -11.84 -13.20 8.82
C SER A 81 -10.55 -12.69 8.17
N ALA A 82 -9.39 -13.10 8.70
CA ALA A 82 -8.10 -12.82 8.09
C ALA A 82 -8.06 -13.32 6.64
N ILE A 83 -8.51 -14.56 6.40
CA ILE A 83 -8.59 -15.17 5.07
C ILE A 83 -9.48 -14.35 4.13
N ASP A 84 -10.66 -13.93 4.59
CA ASP A 84 -11.60 -13.21 3.72
C ASP A 84 -11.15 -11.78 3.45
N ASN A 85 -10.44 -11.12 4.36
CA ASN A 85 -9.80 -9.83 4.13
C ASN A 85 -8.70 -9.89 3.05
N VAL A 86 -7.97 -11.00 2.95
CA VAL A 86 -6.99 -11.21 1.86
C VAL A 86 -7.73 -11.60 0.57
N ARG A 87 -8.70 -12.50 0.65
CA ARG A 87 -9.43 -13.01 -0.51
C ARG A 87 -10.15 -11.94 -1.32
N ILE A 88 -10.69 -10.90 -0.66
CA ILE A 88 -11.49 -9.86 -1.31
C ILE A 88 -10.71 -9.00 -2.29
N VAL A 89 -9.38 -8.91 -2.15
CA VAL A 89 -8.51 -8.12 -3.05
C VAL A 89 -7.91 -8.95 -4.19
N LEU A 90 -7.98 -10.27 -4.09
CA LEU A 90 -7.44 -11.16 -5.10
C LEU A 90 -8.34 -11.22 -6.34
N ARG A 91 -7.72 -11.22 -7.51
CA ARG A 91 -8.45 -11.36 -8.78
C ARG A 91 -8.77 -12.84 -9.04
N GLY A 92 -9.94 -13.10 -9.64
CA GLY A 92 -10.37 -14.45 -10.00
C GLY A 92 -11.11 -15.16 -8.85
N LYS A 93 -10.93 -16.49 -8.76
CA LYS A 93 -11.47 -17.32 -7.69
C LYS A 93 -10.31 -17.90 -6.86
N PRO A 94 -9.76 -17.13 -5.94
CA PRO A 94 -8.61 -17.60 -5.15
C PRO A 94 -9.00 -18.80 -4.30
N ASN A 95 -8.09 -19.78 -4.24
CA ASN A 95 -8.26 -20.97 -3.42
C ASN A 95 -8.10 -20.59 -1.94
N ARG A 96 -9.15 -20.79 -1.14
CA ARG A 96 -9.14 -20.49 0.29
C ARG A 96 -8.01 -21.22 1.03
N GLN A 97 -7.70 -22.45 0.63
CA GLN A 97 -6.64 -23.23 1.25
C GLN A 97 -5.24 -22.66 0.95
N GLU A 98 -5.03 -22.12 -0.23
CA GLU A 98 -3.77 -21.44 -0.58
C GLU A 98 -3.57 -20.18 0.25
N ILE A 99 -4.61 -19.35 0.39
CA ILE A 99 -4.57 -18.16 1.25
C ILE A 99 -4.27 -18.56 2.70
N ARG A 100 -4.94 -19.64 3.20
CA ARG A 100 -4.69 -20.16 4.54
C ARG A 100 -3.22 -20.55 4.74
N ASN A 101 -2.66 -21.32 3.82
CA ASN A 101 -1.26 -21.76 3.88
C ASN A 101 -0.29 -20.57 3.91
N ASN A 102 -0.55 -19.53 3.13
CA ASN A 102 0.27 -18.32 3.13
C ASN A 102 0.18 -17.57 4.47
N LEU A 103 -1.02 -17.46 5.04
CA LEU A 103 -1.24 -16.77 6.31
C LEU A 103 -0.66 -17.55 7.52
N LEU A 104 -0.58 -18.88 7.47
CA LEU A 104 0.01 -19.71 8.53
C LEU A 104 1.48 -19.38 8.82
N SER A 105 2.20 -18.79 7.85
CA SER A 105 3.57 -18.34 8.07
C SER A 105 3.70 -17.12 8.99
N ILE A 106 2.60 -16.39 9.22
CA ILE A 106 2.60 -15.11 9.94
C ILE A 106 1.52 -15.00 11.02
N LEU A 107 0.56 -15.92 11.06
CA LEU A 107 -0.56 -15.94 12.01
C LEU A 107 -0.80 -17.35 12.56
N PRO A 108 -1.24 -17.48 13.82
CA PRO A 108 -1.71 -18.76 14.37
C PRO A 108 -2.94 -19.28 13.61
N ASP A 109 -3.05 -20.60 13.48
CA ASP A 109 -4.14 -21.25 12.72
C ASP A 109 -5.53 -20.92 13.25
N ASP A 110 -5.70 -20.91 14.56
CA ASP A 110 -6.96 -20.60 15.26
C ASP A 110 -7.47 -19.18 15.01
N SER A 111 -6.58 -18.27 14.62
CA SER A 111 -6.94 -16.86 14.34
C SER A 111 -7.37 -16.60 12.90
N LEU A 112 -7.15 -17.53 11.98
CA LEU A 112 -7.35 -17.30 10.54
C LEU A 112 -8.83 -17.14 10.15
N ASP A 113 -9.71 -17.87 10.83
CA ASP A 113 -11.14 -17.85 10.57
C ASP A 113 -11.91 -16.90 11.52
N MET A 114 -11.21 -16.28 12.49
CA MET A 114 -11.80 -15.29 13.39
C MET A 114 -11.99 -13.93 12.69
N PRO A 115 -13.06 -13.18 13.03
CA PRO A 115 -13.21 -11.79 12.58
C PRO A 115 -11.99 -10.95 13.02
N VAL A 116 -11.47 -10.12 12.12
CA VAL A 116 -10.24 -9.36 12.42
C VAL A 116 -10.42 -8.34 13.54
N ASN A 117 -11.64 -7.92 13.87
CA ASN A 117 -11.89 -7.05 15.02
C ASN A 117 -11.45 -7.69 16.36
N SER A 118 -11.50 -9.03 16.48
CA SER A 118 -11.07 -9.79 17.66
C SER A 118 -9.56 -10.03 17.74
N LEU A 119 -8.82 -9.78 16.66
CA LEU A 119 -7.38 -9.96 16.61
C LEU A 119 -6.61 -8.85 17.33
N SER A 120 -5.40 -9.16 17.82
CA SER A 120 -4.51 -8.14 18.36
C SER A 120 -4.06 -7.14 17.29
N GLY A 121 -3.60 -5.96 17.70
CA GLY A 121 -3.10 -4.93 16.78
C GLY A 121 -1.97 -5.44 15.87
N GLY A 122 -1.05 -6.23 16.43
CA GLY A 122 0.03 -6.84 15.67
C GLY A 122 -0.46 -7.88 14.65
N MET A 123 -1.47 -8.68 15.00
CA MET A 123 -2.09 -9.64 14.08
C MET A 123 -2.82 -8.90 12.95
N LYS A 124 -3.60 -7.87 13.26
CA LYS A 124 -4.25 -7.00 12.25
C LYS A 124 -3.22 -6.42 11.27
N ARG A 125 -2.08 -5.97 11.78
CA ARG A 125 -1.00 -5.44 10.94
C ARG A 125 -0.44 -6.49 9.97
N ARG A 126 -0.26 -7.73 10.44
CA ARG A 126 0.18 -8.86 9.59
C ARG A 126 -0.85 -9.24 8.52
N VAL A 127 -2.15 -9.22 8.86
CA VAL A 127 -3.23 -9.42 7.86
C VAL A 127 -3.20 -8.32 6.80
N ALA A 128 -3.03 -7.05 7.20
CA ALA A 128 -2.94 -5.93 6.26
C ALA A 128 -1.72 -6.05 5.34
N LEU A 129 -0.58 -6.51 5.87
CA LEU A 129 0.63 -6.78 5.08
C LEU A 129 0.39 -7.93 4.08
N ALA A 130 -0.17 -9.05 4.53
CA ALA A 130 -0.49 -10.17 3.65
C ALA A 130 -1.42 -9.75 2.52
N ARG A 131 -2.45 -8.96 2.83
CA ARG A 131 -3.38 -8.43 1.82
C ARG A 131 -2.69 -7.51 0.80
N ALA A 132 -1.68 -6.76 1.22
CA ALA A 132 -0.94 -5.87 0.31
C ALA A 132 0.05 -6.64 -0.59
N LEU A 133 0.50 -7.83 -0.16
CA LEU A 133 1.45 -8.68 -0.91
C LEU A 133 0.76 -9.74 -1.80
N SER A 134 -0.56 -9.84 -1.72
CA SER A 134 -1.39 -10.77 -2.50
C SER A 134 -1.82 -10.19 -3.83
#